data_384e81c256839384489267a958d2f9f2
#
_entry.id   384e81c256839384489267a958d2f9f2
#
_cell.length_a   1.000
_cell.length_b   1.000
_cell.length_c   1.000
_cell.angle_alpha   90.00
_cell.angle_beta   90.00
_cell.angle_gamma   90.00
#
_symmetry.space_group_name_H-M   'P 1'
#
loop_
_entity.id
_entity.type
_entity.pdbx_description
1 polymer ?
#
loop_
_entity_poly.entity_id
_entity_poly.type
_entity_poly.pdbx_seq_one_letter_code
_entity_poly.pdbx_strand_id
1 'polypeptide(L)'
;MKKQAFGIGIQLVGIIGIGSLLSGCDFRMSVKDRTGETQEYTAESAAAPNTLPLEVVKYQQLNTYQIGKALYDMSEEQVDDYLQDQGKDPSFYLGVGTNGEGFYSINSELGDYYTTVLSTFSDDRTLDSYFSAVDIGDTSIDAIGAQIEQCLKDAGFLIAFCEKYALCAEGLNQLQKDLYDEEEFKLYAPGAEVDENGMQTGELNSWGEADEAYLFYYYMAYHNTYVASVSGRNRIQIVYSPSKHQVVYGNGNLCPILTQEVVSSKEITSLDENEAIALAKKALSEAGIKDARFVSAKPVYVNNFGDISFEDQTMTLVPAWRVEYTVEKNGKTIRNWLHLNAETGEVYDNTIKL
;
A
#
# COMPACT_ATOMS: atom_id res chain seq x y z
N MET A 1 12.28 21.87 30.25
CA MET A 1 11.42 22.17 29.10
C MET A 1 10.48 20.98 28.93
N LYS A 2 9.17 21.20 28.97
CA LYS A 2 8.17 20.12 28.92
C LYS A 2 8.10 19.63 27.47
N LYS A 3 8.41 18.36 27.24
CA LYS A 3 8.12 17.66 25.97
C LYS A 3 6.59 17.61 25.82
N GLN A 4 6.03 18.33 24.86
CA GLN A 4 4.66 18.11 24.43
C GLN A 4 4.71 16.94 23.45
N ALA A 5 4.17 15.81 23.86
CA ALA A 5 3.87 14.71 22.93
C ALA A 5 2.68 15.16 22.07
N PHE A 6 2.90 15.28 20.77
CA PHE A 6 1.84 15.50 19.80
C PHE A 6 1.15 14.15 19.56
N GLY A 7 0.13 13.88 20.35
CA GLY A 7 -0.77 12.77 20.11
C GLY A 7 -1.99 13.28 19.35
N ILE A 8 -2.39 12.59 18.31
CA ILE A 8 -3.70 12.78 17.68
C ILE A 8 -4.73 12.43 18.75
N GLY A 9 -5.29 13.46 19.38
CA GLY A 9 -6.40 13.30 20.31
C GLY A 9 -7.67 12.97 19.51
N ILE A 10 -7.91 11.69 19.29
CA ILE A 10 -9.14 11.22 18.65
C ILE A 10 -10.28 11.41 19.65
N GLN A 11 -11.04 12.48 19.50
CA GLN A 11 -12.34 12.58 20.16
C GLN A 11 -13.32 11.72 19.35
N LEU A 12 -13.76 10.63 19.95
CA LEU A 12 -14.89 9.83 19.49
C LEU A 12 -16.15 10.71 19.54
N VAL A 13 -16.46 11.36 18.42
CA VAL A 13 -17.79 11.94 18.21
C VAL A 13 -18.61 10.90 17.46
N GLY A 14 -19.53 10.30 18.18
CA GLY A 14 -20.52 9.40 17.60
C GLY A 14 -21.37 10.16 16.57
N ILE A 15 -21.24 9.80 15.30
CA ILE A 15 -22.13 10.25 14.23
C ILE A 15 -23.09 9.10 13.91
N ILE A 16 -24.33 9.29 14.40
CA ILE A 16 -25.50 8.54 13.95
C ILE A 16 -25.85 8.99 12.53
N GLY A 17 -25.88 8.03 11.67
CA GLY A 17 -26.54 7.91 10.38
C GLY A 17 -26.96 9.13 9.58
N ILE A 18 -26.48 9.21 8.36
CA ILE A 18 -27.35 9.54 7.20
C ILE A 18 -26.88 8.67 6.04
N GLY A 19 -27.76 7.76 5.61
CA GLY A 19 -27.56 7.02 4.38
C GLY A 19 -27.71 7.91 3.17
N SER A 20 -26.81 7.78 2.23
CA SER A 20 -27.06 8.13 0.83
C SER A 20 -26.29 7.19 -0.07
N LEU A 21 -27.07 6.37 -0.73
CA LEU A 21 -26.90 5.71 -2.02
C LEU A 21 -25.69 6.15 -2.83
N LEU A 22 -24.66 5.32 -2.88
CA LEU A 22 -23.79 5.22 -4.04
C LEU A 22 -23.66 3.75 -4.39
N SER A 23 -24.23 3.42 -5.53
CA SER A 23 -24.25 2.13 -6.17
C SER A 23 -22.88 1.71 -6.64
N GLY A 24 -22.47 0.53 -6.24
CA GLY A 24 -21.85 -0.43 -7.11
C GLY A 24 -20.34 -0.45 -7.21
N CYS A 25 -19.69 -1.19 -6.35
CA CYS A 25 -18.58 -2.06 -6.70
C CYS A 25 -18.57 -3.24 -5.73
N ASP A 26 -18.91 -4.44 -6.22
CA ASP A 26 -18.76 -5.65 -5.42
C ASP A 26 -17.30 -6.11 -5.39
N PHE A 27 -16.67 -5.91 -4.27
CA PHE A 27 -15.34 -6.45 -4.02
C PHE A 27 -15.44 -7.57 -2.99
N ARG A 28 -15.07 -8.80 -3.37
CA ARG A 28 -14.99 -9.91 -2.41
C ARG A 28 -13.56 -10.02 -1.91
N MET A 29 -13.31 -9.70 -0.68
CA MET A 29 -12.11 -10.10 0.03
C MET A 29 -12.42 -11.30 0.91
N SER A 30 -11.60 -12.34 0.84
CA SER A 30 -11.66 -13.44 1.81
C SER A 30 -10.63 -13.16 2.91
N VAL A 31 -11.10 -12.97 4.11
CA VAL A 31 -10.27 -12.88 5.31
C VAL A 31 -10.42 -14.17 6.10
N LYS A 32 -9.33 -14.85 6.41
CA LYS A 32 -9.34 -15.99 7.33
C LYS A 32 -9.30 -15.46 8.77
N ASP A 33 -10.32 -15.78 9.53
CA ASP A 33 -10.31 -15.58 10.98
C ASP A 33 -9.43 -16.63 11.69
N ARG A 34 -9.26 -16.47 13.02
CA ARG A 34 -8.51 -17.42 13.86
C ARG A 34 -9.07 -18.86 13.86
N THR A 35 -10.26 -19.07 13.33
CA THR A 35 -10.92 -20.39 13.23
C THR A 35 -10.69 -21.06 11.89
N GLY A 36 -10.09 -20.36 10.92
CA GLY A 36 -9.82 -20.91 9.59
C GLY A 36 -11.00 -20.82 8.63
N GLU A 37 -12.09 -20.17 9.01
CA GLU A 37 -13.23 -19.93 8.14
C GLU A 37 -12.99 -18.70 7.25
N THR A 38 -13.26 -18.88 5.96
CA THR A 38 -13.14 -17.82 4.96
C THR A 38 -14.41 -16.99 4.96
N GLN A 39 -14.36 -15.74 5.45
CA GLN A 39 -15.45 -14.80 5.23
C GLN A 39 -15.31 -14.15 3.86
N GLU A 40 -16.30 -14.38 3.00
CA GLU A 40 -16.40 -13.71 1.71
C GLU A 40 -17.15 -12.37 1.86
N TYR A 41 -16.45 -11.28 1.64
CA TYR A 41 -17.08 -9.96 1.52
C TYR A 41 -17.46 -9.72 0.06
N THR A 42 -18.74 -9.59 -0.22
CA THR A 42 -19.25 -9.17 -1.52
C THR A 42 -19.59 -7.70 -1.51
N ALA A 43 -18.81 -6.90 -2.20
CA ALA A 43 -19.24 -5.59 -2.64
C ALA A 43 -19.79 -5.71 -4.06
N GLU A 44 -21.05 -5.35 -4.31
CA GLU A 44 -21.66 -5.41 -5.66
C GLU A 44 -21.06 -4.36 -6.57
N SER A 45 -20.38 -4.80 -7.60
CA SER A 45 -19.76 -3.95 -8.61
C SER A 45 -20.79 -3.61 -9.69
N ALA A 46 -20.96 -2.34 -9.97
CA ALA A 46 -21.37 -1.98 -11.32
C ALA A 46 -20.32 -2.57 -12.27
N ALA A 47 -20.74 -3.36 -13.25
CA ALA A 47 -19.83 -4.02 -14.17
C ALA A 47 -18.86 -2.98 -14.72
N ALA A 48 -17.58 -3.17 -14.42
CA ALA A 48 -16.54 -2.34 -15.03
C ALA A 48 -16.70 -2.45 -16.56
N PRO A 49 -16.58 -1.36 -17.30
CA PRO A 49 -16.67 -1.43 -18.76
C PRO A 49 -15.66 -2.47 -19.24
N ASN A 50 -16.08 -3.35 -20.13
CA ASN A 50 -15.23 -4.41 -20.69
C ASN A 50 -14.00 -3.87 -21.44
N THR A 51 -13.96 -2.56 -21.67
CA THR A 51 -12.86 -1.87 -22.38
C THR A 51 -12.59 -0.54 -21.68
N LEU A 52 -11.32 -0.30 -21.34
CA LEU A 52 -10.84 0.98 -20.85
C LEU A 52 -10.09 1.69 -21.98
N PRO A 53 -10.25 3.01 -22.18
CA PRO A 53 -9.43 3.76 -23.12
C PRO A 53 -8.01 3.95 -22.58
N LEU A 54 -7.04 4.13 -23.48
CA LEU A 54 -5.73 4.65 -23.10
C LEU A 54 -5.88 6.17 -22.89
N GLU A 55 -5.52 6.66 -21.72
CA GLU A 55 -5.70 8.06 -21.36
C GLU A 55 -4.42 8.71 -20.85
N VAL A 56 -4.26 9.99 -21.20
CA VAL A 56 -3.30 10.89 -20.57
C VAL A 56 -4.10 11.85 -19.72
N VAL A 57 -3.86 11.84 -18.41
CA VAL A 57 -4.62 12.61 -17.43
C VAL A 57 -3.71 13.58 -16.69
N LYS A 58 -4.28 14.69 -16.24
CA LYS A 58 -3.57 15.61 -15.36
C LYS A 58 -3.49 15.06 -13.94
N TYR A 59 -2.42 15.42 -13.24
CA TYR A 59 -2.35 15.24 -11.80
C TYR A 59 -2.10 16.58 -11.10
N GLN A 60 -2.57 16.68 -9.85
CA GLN A 60 -2.26 17.79 -8.96
C GLN A 60 -1.00 17.48 -8.18
N GLN A 61 -0.09 18.43 -8.09
CA GLN A 61 1.08 18.33 -7.24
C GLN A 61 0.70 18.28 -5.78
N LEU A 62 1.27 17.32 -5.08
CA LEU A 62 1.24 17.28 -3.62
C LEU A 62 2.08 18.41 -3.02
N ASN A 63 1.72 18.83 -1.83
CA ASN A 63 2.56 19.71 -1.03
C ASN A 63 2.61 19.21 0.42
N THR A 64 3.60 19.68 1.16
CA THR A 64 3.87 19.25 2.54
C THR A 64 2.71 19.55 3.49
N TYR A 65 1.96 20.66 3.26
CA TYR A 65 0.80 21.02 4.09
C TYR A 65 -0.33 19.98 3.98
N GLN A 66 -0.62 19.49 2.76
CA GLN A 66 -1.65 18.47 2.55
C GLN A 66 -1.31 17.19 3.32
N ILE A 67 -0.06 16.73 3.23
CA ILE A 67 0.37 15.50 3.90
C ILE A 67 0.51 15.70 5.41
N GLY A 68 1.08 16.82 5.86
CA GLY A 68 1.18 17.16 7.28
C GLY A 68 -0.19 17.18 7.95
N LYS A 69 -1.18 17.79 7.30
CA LYS A 69 -2.56 17.80 7.77
C LYS A 69 -3.20 16.41 7.74
N ALA A 70 -3.05 15.67 6.64
CA ALA A 70 -3.73 14.38 6.45
C ALA A 70 -3.22 13.29 7.38
N LEU A 71 -1.91 13.20 7.61
CA LEU A 71 -1.32 12.10 8.38
C LEU A 71 -1.02 12.48 9.84
N TYR A 72 -0.81 13.77 10.13
CA TYR A 72 -0.32 14.22 11.43
C TYR A 72 -1.18 15.32 12.08
N ASP A 73 -2.31 15.67 11.45
CA ASP A 73 -3.22 16.76 11.91
C ASP A 73 -2.48 18.08 12.20
N MET A 74 -1.43 18.35 11.41
CA MET A 74 -0.64 19.58 11.56
C MET A 74 -1.40 20.78 10.99
N SER A 75 -1.39 21.89 11.71
CA SER A 75 -1.78 23.19 11.16
C SER A 75 -0.73 23.71 10.17
N GLU A 76 -1.09 24.69 9.35
CA GLU A 76 -0.13 25.34 8.44
C GLU A 76 1.07 25.93 9.19
N GLU A 77 0.83 26.60 10.35
CA GLU A 77 1.89 27.14 11.21
C GLU A 77 2.85 26.05 11.69
N GLN A 78 2.34 24.87 12.08
CA GLN A 78 3.17 23.73 12.50
C GLN A 78 4.00 23.16 11.36
N VAL A 79 3.46 23.14 10.13
CA VAL A 79 4.21 22.74 8.95
C VAL A 79 5.28 23.78 8.61
N ASP A 80 4.98 25.08 8.71
CA ASP A 80 5.96 26.15 8.51
C ASP A 80 7.11 26.07 9.52
N ASP A 81 6.79 25.88 10.79
CA ASP A 81 7.80 25.70 11.84
C ASP A 81 8.67 24.48 11.57
N TYR A 82 8.08 23.36 11.13
CA TYR A 82 8.81 22.16 10.72
C TYR A 82 9.74 22.45 9.53
N LEU A 83 9.26 23.09 8.48
CA LEU A 83 10.05 23.41 7.30
C LEU A 83 11.23 24.36 7.59
N GLN A 84 11.08 25.27 8.59
CA GLN A 84 12.16 26.14 9.04
C GLN A 84 13.18 25.41 9.93
N ASP A 85 12.73 24.39 10.65
CA ASP A 85 13.51 23.66 11.64
C ASP A 85 13.94 22.25 11.18
N GLN A 86 13.84 21.94 9.87
CA GLN A 86 14.23 20.65 9.29
C GLN A 86 15.61 20.20 9.78
N GLY A 87 15.65 19.00 10.35
CA GLY A 87 16.88 18.39 10.89
C GLY A 87 17.14 18.66 12.37
N LYS A 88 16.32 19.44 13.08
CA LYS A 88 16.45 19.62 14.54
C LYS A 88 15.85 18.47 15.34
N ASP A 89 14.81 17.82 14.81
CA ASP A 89 14.26 16.57 15.37
C ASP A 89 14.53 15.41 14.42
N PRO A 90 15.56 14.59 14.68
CA PRO A 90 15.89 13.47 13.82
C PRO A 90 14.83 12.36 13.83
N SER A 91 13.90 12.38 14.78
CA SER A 91 12.82 11.40 14.90
C SER A 91 11.59 11.71 14.05
N PHE A 92 11.55 12.89 13.39
CA PHE A 92 10.45 13.26 12.51
C PHE A 92 10.98 13.76 11.16
N TYR A 93 10.48 13.15 10.10
CA TYR A 93 10.72 13.56 8.72
C TYR A 93 9.42 13.60 7.94
N LEU A 94 9.21 14.65 7.18
CA LEU A 94 8.10 14.81 6.26
C LEU A 94 8.59 15.49 4.98
N GLY A 95 8.58 14.78 3.87
CA GLY A 95 9.00 15.28 2.57
C GLY A 95 7.98 14.97 1.49
N VAL A 96 7.89 15.88 0.52
CA VAL A 96 7.13 15.70 -0.71
C VAL A 96 8.11 15.77 -1.87
N GLY A 97 7.91 14.95 -2.90
CA GLY A 97 8.74 14.92 -4.08
C GLY A 97 8.78 16.30 -4.77
N THR A 98 9.90 16.63 -5.40
CA THR A 98 10.15 17.96 -5.98
C THR A 98 9.07 18.41 -6.97
N ASN A 99 8.45 17.45 -7.67
CA ASN A 99 7.36 17.70 -8.61
C ASN A 99 5.99 17.31 -8.03
N GLY A 100 5.89 17.10 -6.72
CA GLY A 100 4.65 16.72 -6.05
C GLY A 100 4.12 15.33 -6.45
N GLU A 101 5.01 14.46 -6.95
CA GLU A 101 4.66 13.12 -7.44
C GLU A 101 4.47 12.09 -6.34
N GLY A 102 4.74 12.46 -5.11
CA GLY A 102 4.59 11.57 -3.96
C GLY A 102 5.13 12.15 -2.68
N PHE A 103 5.08 11.38 -1.60
CA PHE A 103 5.55 11.79 -0.29
C PHE A 103 6.25 10.64 0.45
N TYR A 104 7.04 11.01 1.44
CA TYR A 104 7.68 10.12 2.40
C TYR A 104 7.68 10.75 3.77
N SER A 105 7.37 9.98 4.81
CA SER A 105 7.36 10.49 6.18
C SER A 105 7.74 9.41 7.19
N ILE A 106 8.46 9.82 8.22
CA ILE A 106 8.80 9.02 9.39
C ILE A 106 8.45 9.84 10.62
N ASN A 107 7.81 9.21 11.59
CA ASN A 107 7.52 9.80 12.87
C ASN A 107 7.91 8.82 13.98
N SER A 108 8.96 9.14 14.69
CA SER A 108 9.59 8.34 15.75
C SER A 108 10.53 7.22 15.25
N GLU A 109 11.38 6.76 16.15
CA GLU A 109 12.30 5.62 15.91
C GLU A 109 11.57 4.36 15.43
N LEU A 110 10.34 4.12 15.91
CA LEU A 110 9.54 2.99 15.47
C LEU A 110 9.25 3.04 13.96
N GLY A 111 9.08 4.23 13.39
CA GLY A 111 8.93 4.43 11.95
C GLY A 111 10.16 3.97 11.16
N ASP A 112 11.37 4.24 11.68
CA ASP A 112 12.62 3.79 11.07
C ASP A 112 12.73 2.28 11.04
N TYR A 113 12.38 1.59 12.14
CA TYR A 113 12.35 0.14 12.18
C TYR A 113 11.37 -0.44 11.16
N TYR A 114 10.18 0.15 11.01
CA TYR A 114 9.22 -0.30 10.01
C TYR A 114 9.66 -0.04 8.58
N THR A 115 10.48 0.97 8.32
CA THR A 115 11.13 1.13 7.01
C THR A 115 11.95 -0.10 6.65
N THR A 116 12.71 -0.62 7.61
CA THR A 116 13.49 -1.84 7.43
C THR A 116 12.59 -3.05 7.25
N VAL A 117 11.58 -3.24 8.12
CA VAL A 117 10.58 -4.33 7.97
C VAL A 117 9.96 -4.33 6.58
N LEU A 118 9.49 -3.17 6.10
CA LEU A 118 8.83 -3.05 4.80
C LEU A 118 9.79 -3.26 3.63
N SER A 119 11.08 -2.95 3.79
CA SER A 119 12.10 -3.20 2.76
C SER A 119 12.39 -4.69 2.55
N THR A 120 12.11 -5.52 3.56
CA THR A 120 12.26 -6.98 3.46
C THR A 120 11.19 -7.60 2.56
N PHE A 121 10.05 -6.93 2.44
CA PHE A 121 9.00 -7.34 1.53
C PHE A 121 9.26 -6.73 0.16
N SER A 122 10.24 -7.29 -0.57
CA SER A 122 10.42 -6.95 -1.99
C SER A 122 9.16 -7.23 -2.81
N ASP A 123 8.21 -7.92 -2.18
CA ASP A 123 7.02 -8.47 -2.78
C ASP A 123 5.97 -8.68 -1.66
N ASP A 124 4.78 -8.09 -1.77
CA ASP A 124 3.68 -8.18 -0.79
C ASP A 124 3.20 -9.60 -0.52
N ARG A 125 3.58 -10.52 -1.38
CA ARG A 125 3.18 -11.94 -1.39
C ARG A 125 3.62 -12.69 -0.13
N THR A 126 4.63 -12.18 0.57
CA THR A 126 5.11 -12.78 1.82
C THR A 126 4.38 -12.27 3.06
N LEU A 127 3.73 -11.09 2.98
CA LEU A 127 2.98 -10.51 4.11
C LEU A 127 1.88 -11.45 4.62
N ASP A 128 1.08 -12.02 3.72
CA ASP A 128 0.01 -12.96 4.07
C ASP A 128 0.51 -14.22 4.81
N SER A 129 1.82 -14.49 4.75
CA SER A 129 2.44 -15.63 5.43
C SER A 129 2.71 -15.39 6.89
N TYR A 130 2.80 -14.12 7.30
CA TYR A 130 3.16 -13.72 8.67
C TYR A 130 2.06 -12.92 9.34
N PHE A 131 1.25 -12.20 8.58
CA PHE A 131 0.31 -11.21 9.10
C PHE A 131 -1.10 -11.39 8.54
N SER A 132 -2.08 -10.96 9.30
CA SER A 132 -3.49 -10.97 8.91
C SER A 132 -4.16 -9.68 9.39
N ALA A 133 -5.35 -9.39 8.88
CA ALA A 133 -6.14 -8.24 9.31
C ALA A 133 -6.90 -8.58 10.60
N VAL A 134 -6.26 -8.39 11.75
CA VAL A 134 -6.85 -8.60 13.09
C VAL A 134 -6.67 -7.35 13.95
N ASP A 135 -7.51 -7.19 14.96
CA ASP A 135 -7.40 -6.09 15.90
C ASP A 135 -6.22 -6.30 16.86
N ILE A 136 -5.53 -5.22 17.22
CA ILE A 136 -4.44 -5.21 18.22
C ILE A 136 -4.98 -4.55 19.49
N GLY A 137 -5.07 -5.32 20.57
CA GLY A 137 -5.66 -4.84 21.83
C GLY A 137 -7.09 -4.37 21.62
N ASP A 138 -7.40 -3.16 22.10
CA ASP A 138 -8.72 -2.52 21.98
C ASP A 138 -8.86 -1.64 20.72
N THR A 139 -7.88 -1.67 19.81
CA THR A 139 -7.85 -0.81 18.62
C THR A 139 -8.31 -1.61 17.39
N SER A 140 -9.37 -1.13 16.74
CA SER A 140 -9.88 -1.79 15.54
C SER A 140 -9.11 -1.38 14.30
N ILE A 141 -8.57 -2.37 13.57
CA ILE A 141 -7.87 -2.17 12.30
C ILE A 141 -8.77 -1.53 11.23
N ASP A 142 -10.05 -1.91 11.22
CA ASP A 142 -11.02 -1.38 10.27
C ASP A 142 -11.35 0.09 10.55
N ALA A 143 -11.52 0.44 11.82
CA ALA A 143 -11.81 1.82 12.20
C ALA A 143 -10.63 2.75 11.89
N ILE A 144 -9.41 2.34 12.21
CA ILE A 144 -8.20 3.12 11.91
C ILE A 144 -7.99 3.22 10.41
N GLY A 145 -8.13 2.11 9.67
CA GLY A 145 -8.00 2.11 8.21
C GLY A 145 -8.99 3.05 7.54
N ALA A 146 -10.25 3.03 7.93
CA ALA A 146 -11.28 3.94 7.40
C ALA A 146 -10.99 5.41 7.72
N GLN A 147 -10.48 5.71 8.93
CA GLN A 147 -10.10 7.06 9.30
C GLN A 147 -8.95 7.60 8.46
N ILE A 148 -7.88 6.82 8.29
CA ILE A 148 -6.73 7.21 7.47
C ILE A 148 -7.17 7.38 6.00
N GLU A 149 -8.00 6.46 5.49
CA GLU A 149 -8.55 6.56 4.13
C GLU A 149 -9.31 7.88 3.92
N GLN A 150 -10.13 8.28 4.92
CA GLN A 150 -10.86 9.55 4.84
C GLN A 150 -9.89 10.74 4.83
N CYS A 151 -8.86 10.73 5.67
CA CYS A 151 -7.83 11.78 5.67
C CYS A 151 -7.09 11.89 4.31
N LEU A 152 -6.77 10.75 3.69
CA LEU A 152 -6.16 10.71 2.36
C LEU A 152 -7.12 11.24 1.28
N LYS A 153 -8.41 10.89 1.35
CA LYS A 153 -9.44 11.42 0.45
C LYS A 153 -9.63 12.93 0.61
N ASP A 154 -9.60 13.42 1.83
CA ASP A 154 -9.67 14.87 2.12
C ASP A 154 -8.44 15.62 1.59
N ALA A 155 -7.28 14.95 1.52
CA ALA A 155 -6.09 15.47 0.84
C ALA A 155 -6.16 15.38 -0.69
N GLY A 156 -7.21 14.75 -1.26
CA GLY A 156 -7.46 14.68 -2.69
C GLY A 156 -7.11 13.32 -3.34
N PHE A 157 -6.61 12.35 -2.59
CA PHE A 157 -6.32 11.03 -3.15
C PHE A 157 -7.60 10.28 -3.51
N LEU A 158 -7.61 9.64 -4.68
CA LEU A 158 -8.66 8.73 -5.09
C LEU A 158 -8.22 7.31 -4.73
N ILE A 159 -8.94 6.66 -3.81
CA ILE A 159 -8.60 5.34 -3.29
C ILE A 159 -9.58 4.30 -3.84
N ALA A 160 -9.03 3.24 -4.43
CA ALA A 160 -9.80 2.10 -4.96
C ALA A 160 -10.14 1.10 -3.85
N PHE A 161 -9.15 0.70 -3.08
CA PHE A 161 -9.27 -0.23 -1.96
C PHE A 161 -8.07 -0.13 -1.02
N CYS A 162 -8.17 -0.79 0.14
CA CYS A 162 -7.13 -0.86 1.15
C CYS A 162 -6.87 -2.32 1.54
N GLU A 163 -5.61 -2.75 1.50
CA GLU A 163 -5.16 -3.98 2.16
C GLU A 163 -4.65 -3.65 3.55
N LYS A 164 -4.88 -4.53 4.52
CA LYS A 164 -4.66 -4.28 5.95
C LYS A 164 -3.94 -5.45 6.58
N TYR A 165 -2.92 -5.15 7.36
CA TYR A 165 -2.13 -6.14 8.07
C TYR A 165 -1.87 -5.69 9.50
N ALA A 166 -2.11 -6.58 10.46
CA ALA A 166 -1.67 -6.38 11.84
C ALA A 166 -0.26 -6.98 11.98
N LEU A 167 0.74 -6.12 12.11
CA LEU A 167 2.13 -6.49 12.33
C LEU A 167 2.30 -6.83 13.82
N CYS A 168 1.77 -7.99 14.21
CA CYS A 168 1.83 -8.47 15.59
C CYS A 168 3.22 -8.98 15.94
N ALA A 169 3.61 -8.86 17.20
CA ALA A 169 4.92 -9.27 17.71
C ALA A 169 5.28 -10.72 17.34
N GLU A 170 4.32 -11.65 17.40
CA GLU A 170 4.52 -13.05 17.01
C GLU A 170 4.96 -13.16 15.54
N GLY A 171 4.26 -12.49 14.62
CA GLY A 171 4.58 -12.51 13.19
C GLY A 171 5.91 -11.82 12.87
N LEU A 172 6.19 -10.69 13.54
CA LEU A 172 7.47 -9.97 13.41
C LEU A 172 8.66 -10.80 13.88
N ASN A 173 8.52 -11.50 15.03
CA ASN A 173 9.55 -12.38 15.55
C ASN A 173 9.76 -13.61 14.65
N GLN A 174 8.68 -14.17 14.07
CA GLN A 174 8.81 -15.26 13.11
C GLN A 174 9.49 -14.80 11.82
N LEU A 175 9.11 -13.62 11.28
CA LEU A 175 9.74 -13.02 10.12
C LEU A 175 11.24 -12.78 10.37
N GLN A 176 11.58 -12.18 11.51
CA GLN A 176 12.96 -11.94 11.92
C GLN A 176 13.77 -13.25 11.93
N LYS A 177 13.21 -14.30 12.49
CA LYS A 177 13.84 -15.63 12.53
C LYS A 177 14.02 -16.25 11.14
N ASP A 178 13.01 -16.14 10.28
CA ASP A 178 13.03 -16.74 8.94
C ASP A 178 13.97 -16.00 7.98
N LEU A 179 14.18 -14.70 8.22
CA LEU A 179 15.08 -13.84 7.42
C LEU A 179 16.46 -13.68 8.05
N TYR A 180 16.67 -14.26 9.25
CA TYR A 180 17.95 -14.16 9.91
C TYR A 180 19.04 -14.87 9.09
N ASP A 181 19.92 -14.08 8.50
CA ASP A 181 21.14 -14.52 7.87
C ASP A 181 22.31 -13.84 8.59
N GLU A 182 23.23 -14.63 9.10
CA GLU A 182 24.36 -14.11 9.88
C GLU A 182 25.30 -13.23 9.05
N GLU A 183 25.25 -13.32 7.71
CA GLU A 183 26.23 -12.67 6.85
C GLU A 183 25.67 -11.47 6.06
N GLU A 184 24.37 -11.48 5.66
CA GLU A 184 23.89 -10.50 4.66
C GLU A 184 22.77 -9.58 5.12
N PHE A 185 21.79 -10.09 5.88
CA PHE A 185 20.61 -9.30 6.21
C PHE A 185 20.11 -9.58 7.63
N LYS A 186 19.82 -8.51 8.36
CA LYS A 186 19.32 -8.60 9.74
C LYS A 186 18.16 -7.63 9.96
N LEU A 187 17.02 -8.21 10.32
CA LEU A 187 15.89 -7.45 10.82
C LEU A 187 15.99 -7.39 12.34
N TYR A 188 16.19 -6.20 12.89
CA TYR A 188 16.27 -6.00 14.33
C TYR A 188 14.98 -5.42 14.88
N ALA A 189 14.61 -5.88 16.08
CA ALA A 189 13.54 -5.26 16.85
C ALA A 189 14.02 -3.93 17.48
N PRO A 190 13.11 -3.03 17.85
CA PRO A 190 13.46 -1.78 18.53
C PRO A 190 14.33 -2.00 19.78
N GLY A 191 15.33 -1.16 19.98
CA GLY A 191 16.25 -1.24 21.10
C GLY A 191 17.40 -2.24 20.94
N ALA A 192 17.60 -2.82 19.75
CA ALA A 192 18.76 -3.64 19.48
C ALA A 192 20.07 -2.84 19.64
N GLU A 193 21.03 -3.42 20.36
CA GLU A 193 22.39 -2.86 20.37
C GLU A 193 23.12 -3.28 19.10
N VAL A 194 23.63 -2.30 18.36
CA VAL A 194 24.37 -2.52 17.11
C VAL A 194 25.81 -2.02 17.20
N ASP A 195 26.71 -2.68 16.49
CA ASP A 195 28.10 -2.27 16.35
C ASP A 195 28.26 -1.09 15.35
N GLU A 196 29.52 -0.70 15.11
CA GLU A 196 29.87 0.39 14.17
C GLU A 196 29.45 0.10 12.71
N ASN A 197 29.17 -1.16 12.38
CA ASN A 197 28.71 -1.59 11.06
C ASN A 197 27.19 -1.76 11.00
N GLY A 198 26.46 -1.39 12.07
CA GLY A 198 25.03 -1.56 12.18
C GLY A 198 24.58 -3.00 12.44
N MET A 199 25.49 -3.88 12.87
CA MET A 199 25.20 -5.28 13.16
C MET A 199 24.87 -5.44 14.64
N GLN A 200 23.77 -6.14 14.93
CA GLN A 200 23.39 -6.40 16.32
C GLN A 200 24.48 -7.17 17.06
N THR A 201 24.83 -6.70 18.26
CA THR A 201 25.74 -7.37 19.17
C THR A 201 24.96 -8.20 20.19
N GLY A 202 25.39 -9.42 20.43
CA GLY A 202 24.72 -10.31 21.39
C GLY A 202 23.57 -11.14 20.80
N GLU A 203 22.59 -11.49 21.64
CA GLU A 203 21.43 -12.28 21.25
C GLU A 203 20.43 -11.38 20.48
N LEU A 204 19.71 -11.96 19.50
CA LEU A 204 18.63 -11.26 18.80
C LEU A 204 17.57 -10.82 19.81
N ASN A 205 17.32 -9.51 19.84
CA ASN A 205 16.22 -8.98 20.62
C ASN A 205 14.87 -9.35 19.96
N SER A 206 13.80 -9.25 20.72
CA SER A 206 12.46 -9.63 20.27
C SER A 206 11.56 -8.42 20.15
N TRP A 207 10.70 -8.43 19.15
CA TRP A 207 9.57 -7.50 19.04
C TRP A 207 8.59 -7.77 20.18
N GLY A 208 8.12 -6.69 20.82
CA GLY A 208 7.14 -6.73 21.89
C GLY A 208 5.79 -6.16 21.50
N GLU A 209 4.78 -6.29 22.37
CA GLU A 209 3.44 -5.72 22.15
C GLU A 209 3.45 -4.20 21.94
N ALA A 210 4.41 -3.48 22.54
CA ALA A 210 4.54 -2.02 22.37
C ALA A 210 5.00 -1.63 20.96
N ASP A 211 5.59 -2.56 20.24
CA ASP A 211 6.13 -2.37 18.88
C ASP A 211 5.14 -2.78 17.80
N GLU A 212 4.01 -3.39 18.17
CA GLU A 212 2.99 -3.81 17.21
C GLU A 212 2.39 -2.61 16.46
N ALA A 213 2.04 -2.85 15.19
CA ALA A 213 1.49 -1.81 14.34
C ALA A 213 0.49 -2.33 13.31
N TYR A 214 -0.28 -1.43 12.74
CA TYR A 214 -1.08 -1.70 11.55
C TYR A 214 -0.35 -1.19 10.32
N LEU A 215 -0.28 -2.03 9.28
CA LEU A 215 0.15 -1.66 7.95
C LEU A 215 -1.07 -1.57 7.04
N PHE A 216 -1.20 -0.44 6.36
CA PHE A 216 -2.23 -0.18 5.38
C PHE A 216 -1.60 0.08 4.03
N TYR A 217 -2.10 -0.60 3.00
CA TYR A 217 -1.80 -0.32 1.59
C TYR A 217 -3.03 0.25 0.92
N TYR A 218 -3.02 1.55 0.65
CA TYR A 218 -4.09 2.22 -0.10
C TYR A 218 -3.71 2.27 -1.57
N TYR A 219 -4.55 1.68 -2.40
CA TYR A 219 -4.36 1.60 -3.84
C TYR A 219 -5.13 2.70 -4.54
N MET A 220 -4.48 3.35 -5.51
CA MET A 220 -5.06 4.48 -6.22
C MET A 220 -6.19 4.05 -7.15
N ALA A 221 -7.13 4.96 -7.35
CA ALA A 221 -8.22 4.83 -8.31
C ALA A 221 -8.18 5.92 -9.38
N TYR A 222 -8.72 5.58 -10.53
CA TYR A 222 -9.12 6.54 -11.55
C TYR A 222 -10.44 6.05 -12.17
N HIS A 223 -11.48 6.90 -12.21
CA HIS A 223 -12.85 6.51 -12.62
C HIS A 223 -13.35 5.18 -11.98
N ASN A 224 -13.15 5.04 -10.66
CA ASN A 224 -13.46 3.83 -9.89
C ASN A 224 -12.71 2.56 -10.35
N THR A 225 -11.68 2.70 -11.18
CA THR A 225 -10.83 1.61 -11.63
C THR A 225 -9.49 1.67 -10.92
N TYR A 226 -8.99 0.54 -10.47
CA TYR A 226 -7.67 0.45 -9.84
C TYR A 226 -6.56 0.87 -10.82
N VAL A 227 -5.62 1.67 -10.32
CA VAL A 227 -4.40 2.05 -11.04
C VAL A 227 -3.21 1.29 -10.45
N ALA A 228 -2.76 0.27 -11.18
CA ALA A 228 -1.59 -0.52 -10.82
C ALA A 228 -0.29 0.15 -11.28
N SER A 229 0.82 -0.19 -10.64
CA SER A 229 2.15 0.12 -11.14
C SER A 229 2.89 -1.13 -11.54
N VAL A 230 3.60 -1.09 -12.65
CA VAL A 230 4.53 -2.16 -13.06
C VAL A 230 5.65 -2.35 -12.03
N SER A 231 6.03 -1.30 -11.34
CA SER A 231 7.06 -1.34 -10.29
C SER A 231 6.52 -1.66 -8.88
N GLY A 232 5.21 -1.94 -8.74
CA GLY A 232 4.57 -2.16 -7.45
C GLY A 232 4.49 -0.92 -6.54
N ARG A 233 4.72 0.30 -7.07
CA ARG A 233 4.91 1.52 -6.27
C ARG A 233 3.71 2.46 -6.20
N ASN A 234 2.64 2.21 -6.95
CA ASN A 234 1.44 3.08 -6.97
C ASN A 234 0.48 2.76 -5.83
N ARG A 235 0.99 2.69 -4.63
CA ARG A 235 0.19 2.53 -3.43
C ARG A 235 0.76 3.42 -2.33
N ILE A 236 -0.13 3.88 -1.49
CA ILE A 236 0.24 4.60 -0.28
C ILE A 236 0.39 3.57 0.84
N GLN A 237 1.57 3.52 1.42
CA GLN A 237 1.88 2.68 2.58
C GLN A 237 1.79 3.53 3.83
N ILE A 238 0.99 3.12 4.79
CA ILE A 238 0.88 3.79 6.09
C ILE A 238 1.08 2.77 7.19
N VAL A 239 1.97 3.05 8.14
CA VAL A 239 2.10 2.30 9.38
C VAL A 239 1.57 3.13 10.53
N TYR A 240 0.61 2.58 11.25
CA TYR A 240 0.01 3.19 12.44
C TYR A 240 0.34 2.36 13.68
N SER A 241 0.84 3.00 14.72
CA SER A 241 1.12 2.38 16.00
C SER A 241 -0.07 2.52 16.96
N PRO A 242 -0.75 1.42 17.34
CA PRO A 242 -1.82 1.45 18.33
C PRO A 242 -1.34 1.95 19.70
N SER A 243 -0.14 1.54 20.13
CA SER A 243 0.42 1.94 21.43
C SER A 243 0.75 3.43 21.51
N LYS A 244 1.09 4.06 20.39
CA LYS A 244 1.40 5.51 20.29
C LYS A 244 0.22 6.35 19.80
N HIS A 245 -0.87 5.71 19.34
CA HIS A 245 -2.05 6.34 18.73
C HIS A 245 -1.71 7.32 17.59
N GLN A 246 -0.76 6.95 16.72
CA GLN A 246 -0.30 7.83 15.65
C GLN A 246 0.24 7.06 14.43
N VAL A 247 0.25 7.74 13.29
CA VAL A 247 1.02 7.31 12.11
C VAL A 247 2.51 7.44 12.44
N VAL A 248 3.27 6.35 12.24
CA VAL A 248 4.72 6.33 12.48
C VAL A 248 5.53 6.29 11.18
N TYR A 249 4.90 5.85 10.09
CA TYR A 249 5.52 5.81 8.76
C TYR A 249 4.47 6.07 7.67
N GLY A 250 4.85 6.79 6.64
CA GLY A 250 4.04 7.04 5.45
C GLY A 250 4.89 7.11 4.19
N ASN A 251 4.46 6.42 3.15
CA ASN A 251 5.12 6.44 1.85
C ASN A 251 4.08 6.35 0.74
N GLY A 252 3.99 7.41 -0.06
CA GLY A 252 3.18 7.48 -1.27
C GLY A 252 4.05 7.84 -2.47
N ASN A 253 5.23 7.24 -2.59
CA ASN A 253 6.14 7.52 -3.70
C ASN A 253 5.48 7.16 -5.04
N LEU A 254 5.53 8.10 -6.00
CA LEU A 254 4.87 8.01 -7.30
C LEU A 254 3.33 7.82 -7.22
N CYS A 255 2.73 8.37 -6.18
CA CYS A 255 1.28 8.43 -6.01
C CYS A 255 0.80 9.90 -6.11
N PRO A 256 0.79 10.52 -7.30
CA PRO A 256 0.27 11.87 -7.45
C PRO A 256 -1.26 11.88 -7.28
N ILE A 257 -1.82 13.02 -6.95
CA ILE A 257 -3.26 13.20 -6.92
C ILE A 257 -3.79 13.29 -8.35
N LEU A 258 -4.40 12.20 -8.85
CA LEU A 258 -5.00 12.19 -10.18
C LEU A 258 -6.22 13.12 -10.22
N THR A 259 -6.30 13.94 -11.25
CA THR A 259 -7.48 14.77 -11.52
C THR A 259 -8.41 14.09 -12.53
N GLN A 260 -9.60 14.63 -12.73
CA GLN A 260 -10.53 14.16 -13.76
C GLN A 260 -10.28 14.82 -15.12
N GLU A 261 -9.22 15.63 -15.26
CA GLU A 261 -8.89 16.33 -16.50
C GLU A 261 -8.14 15.38 -17.44
N VAL A 262 -8.80 15.01 -18.54
CA VAL A 262 -8.25 14.19 -19.61
C VAL A 262 -7.60 15.08 -20.65
N VAL A 263 -6.29 14.93 -20.86
CA VAL A 263 -5.53 15.63 -21.89
C VAL A 263 -5.72 14.97 -23.26
N SER A 264 -5.69 13.65 -23.28
CA SER A 264 -6.01 12.85 -24.47
C SER A 264 -6.57 11.49 -24.07
N SER A 265 -7.43 10.96 -24.94
CA SER A 265 -8.02 9.64 -24.79
C SER A 265 -8.03 8.93 -26.15
N LYS A 266 -7.69 7.65 -26.15
CA LYS A 266 -7.67 6.78 -27.32
C LYS A 266 -8.39 5.48 -26.99
N GLU A 267 -9.45 5.18 -27.73
CA GLU A 267 -10.08 3.86 -27.69
C GLU A 267 -9.09 2.78 -28.17
N ILE A 268 -9.08 1.64 -27.48
CA ILE A 268 -8.28 0.47 -27.85
C ILE A 268 -9.20 -0.72 -28.11
N THR A 269 -8.70 -1.68 -28.88
CA THR A 269 -9.33 -3.00 -29.01
C THR A 269 -8.78 -3.90 -27.91
N SER A 270 -9.56 -4.10 -26.86
CA SER A 270 -9.15 -4.91 -25.71
C SER A 270 -9.33 -6.40 -25.97
N LEU A 271 -8.40 -7.19 -25.46
CA LEU A 271 -8.58 -8.64 -25.28
C LEU A 271 -9.80 -8.88 -24.38
N ASP A 272 -10.44 -10.02 -24.56
CA ASP A 272 -11.45 -10.47 -23.62
C ASP A 272 -10.82 -11.15 -22.37
N GLU A 273 -11.63 -11.41 -21.36
CA GLU A 273 -11.18 -12.03 -20.10
C GLU A 273 -10.53 -13.41 -20.33
N ASN A 274 -11.10 -14.22 -21.23
CA ASN A 274 -10.59 -15.58 -21.52
C ASN A 274 -9.24 -15.53 -22.24
N GLU A 275 -9.08 -14.59 -23.18
CA GLU A 275 -7.82 -14.33 -23.86
C GLU A 275 -6.74 -13.88 -22.87
N ALA A 276 -7.08 -12.95 -21.96
CA ALA A 276 -6.17 -12.49 -20.90
C ALA A 276 -5.72 -13.65 -20.00
N ILE A 277 -6.65 -14.49 -19.54
CA ILE A 277 -6.35 -15.66 -18.71
C ILE A 277 -5.49 -16.67 -19.50
N ALA A 278 -5.76 -16.90 -20.78
CA ALA A 278 -4.98 -17.82 -21.60
C ALA A 278 -3.52 -17.35 -21.76
N LEU A 279 -3.32 -16.05 -21.98
CA LEU A 279 -1.99 -15.43 -22.06
C LEU A 279 -1.27 -15.48 -20.73
N ALA A 280 -1.95 -15.20 -19.61
CA ALA A 280 -1.39 -15.33 -18.27
C ALA A 280 -0.92 -16.77 -17.99
N LYS A 281 -1.73 -17.78 -18.31
CA LYS A 281 -1.35 -19.20 -18.20
C LYS A 281 -0.09 -19.52 -18.98
N LYS A 282 0.00 -19.04 -20.22
CA LYS A 282 1.18 -19.22 -21.05
C LYS A 282 2.40 -18.59 -20.40
N ALA A 283 2.33 -17.33 -19.97
CA ALA A 283 3.43 -16.62 -19.35
C ALA A 283 3.93 -17.31 -18.05
N LEU A 284 3.01 -17.77 -17.20
CA LEU A 284 3.35 -18.51 -15.98
C LEU A 284 4.01 -19.85 -16.30
N SER A 285 3.51 -20.58 -17.31
CA SER A 285 4.10 -21.84 -17.73
C SER A 285 5.52 -21.66 -18.29
N GLU A 286 5.77 -20.60 -19.06
CA GLU A 286 7.08 -20.24 -19.60
C GLU A 286 8.06 -19.84 -18.48
N ALA A 287 7.56 -19.23 -17.42
CA ALA A 287 8.32 -18.94 -16.19
C ALA A 287 8.51 -20.15 -15.26
N GLY A 288 7.99 -21.33 -15.63
CA GLY A 288 8.13 -22.56 -14.84
C GLY A 288 7.06 -22.76 -13.77
N ILE A 289 6.09 -21.86 -13.64
CA ILE A 289 4.98 -21.95 -12.67
C ILE A 289 3.83 -22.76 -13.28
N LYS A 290 3.77 -24.05 -12.97
CA LYS A 290 2.82 -24.99 -13.60
C LYS A 290 1.53 -25.20 -12.78
N ASP A 291 1.58 -24.94 -11.46
CA ASP A 291 0.49 -25.28 -10.54
C ASP A 291 -0.35 -24.05 -10.14
N ALA A 292 -0.30 -23.00 -10.94
CA ALA A 292 -1.09 -21.79 -10.70
C ALA A 292 -2.59 -22.06 -10.83
N ARG A 293 -3.36 -21.67 -9.80
CA ARG A 293 -4.82 -21.68 -9.81
C ARG A 293 -5.32 -20.26 -10.03
N PHE A 294 -6.06 -20.03 -11.11
CA PHE A 294 -6.58 -18.72 -11.46
C PHE A 294 -7.80 -18.37 -10.61
N VAL A 295 -7.83 -17.16 -10.10
CA VAL A 295 -8.88 -16.65 -9.19
C VAL A 295 -9.80 -15.68 -9.92
N SER A 296 -9.23 -14.68 -10.61
CA SER A 296 -10.00 -13.65 -11.32
C SER A 296 -9.16 -12.98 -12.40
N ALA A 297 -9.83 -12.37 -13.38
CA ALA A 297 -9.23 -11.39 -14.27
C ALA A 297 -10.10 -10.13 -14.29
N LYS A 298 -9.50 -8.95 -14.13
CA LYS A 298 -10.22 -7.67 -14.05
C LYS A 298 -9.51 -6.61 -14.86
N PRO A 299 -10.24 -5.72 -15.56
CA PRO A 299 -9.65 -4.57 -16.21
C PRO A 299 -9.14 -3.58 -15.15
N VAL A 300 -7.97 -3.05 -15.38
CA VAL A 300 -7.30 -2.07 -14.53
C VAL A 300 -6.57 -1.07 -15.41
N TYR A 301 -6.14 0.03 -14.83
CA TYR A 301 -5.11 0.86 -15.43
C TYR A 301 -3.73 0.47 -14.90
N VAL A 302 -2.73 0.60 -15.74
CA VAL A 302 -1.32 0.45 -15.35
C VAL A 302 -0.58 1.71 -15.75
N ASN A 303 0.35 2.15 -14.90
CA ASN A 303 1.33 3.14 -15.28
C ASN A 303 2.76 2.68 -14.96
N ASN A 304 3.72 3.25 -15.64
CA ASN A 304 5.14 3.13 -15.37
C ASN A 304 5.71 4.50 -14.95
N PHE A 305 6.86 4.48 -14.33
CA PHE A 305 7.56 5.74 -14.02
C PHE A 305 7.81 6.61 -15.27
N GLY A 306 8.14 5.98 -16.41
CA GLY A 306 8.34 6.67 -17.68
C GLY A 306 7.07 7.26 -18.30
N ASP A 307 5.91 6.93 -17.75
CA ASP A 307 4.60 7.43 -18.22
C ASP A 307 4.17 8.71 -17.50
N ILE A 308 5.01 9.24 -16.58
CA ILE A 308 4.77 10.49 -15.85
C ILE A 308 5.58 11.60 -16.51
N SER A 309 4.89 12.63 -17.01
CA SER A 309 5.51 13.90 -17.44
C SER A 309 5.43 14.90 -16.29
N PHE A 310 6.57 15.19 -15.68
CA PHE A 310 6.64 16.18 -14.60
C PHE A 310 6.49 17.60 -15.11
N GLU A 311 6.97 17.88 -16.31
CA GLU A 311 6.84 19.20 -16.95
C GLU A 311 5.38 19.56 -17.23
N ASP A 312 4.63 18.61 -17.80
CA ASP A 312 3.24 18.80 -18.17
C ASP A 312 2.26 18.46 -17.03
N GLN A 313 2.75 17.89 -15.93
CA GLN A 313 1.95 17.35 -14.83
C GLN A 313 0.89 16.35 -15.33
N THR A 314 1.33 15.39 -16.14
CA THR A 314 0.47 14.37 -16.73
C THR A 314 0.96 12.97 -16.44
N MET A 315 0.02 12.02 -16.40
CA MET A 315 0.27 10.60 -16.28
C MET A 315 -0.48 9.84 -17.38
N THR A 316 0.22 8.91 -18.04
CA THR A 316 -0.42 7.99 -18.98
C THR A 316 -0.97 6.79 -18.24
N LEU A 317 -2.25 6.53 -18.40
CA LEU A 317 -2.97 5.38 -17.87
C LEU A 317 -3.20 4.38 -18.99
N VAL A 318 -2.49 3.26 -18.96
CA VAL A 318 -2.56 2.21 -19.97
C VAL A 318 -3.56 1.15 -19.53
N PRO A 319 -4.58 0.83 -20.33
CA PRO A 319 -5.50 -0.26 -20.04
C PRO A 319 -4.78 -1.60 -19.96
N ALA A 320 -5.09 -2.37 -18.92
CA ALA A 320 -4.48 -3.66 -18.67
C ALA A 320 -5.48 -4.65 -18.06
N TRP A 321 -5.15 -5.92 -18.10
CA TRP A 321 -5.79 -6.96 -17.32
C TRP A 321 -4.94 -7.31 -16.11
N ARG A 322 -5.52 -7.27 -14.91
CA ARG A 322 -4.95 -7.88 -13.70
C ARG A 322 -5.52 -9.28 -13.56
N VAL A 323 -4.66 -10.29 -13.77
CA VAL A 323 -5.01 -11.70 -13.63
C VAL A 323 -4.47 -12.19 -12.30
N GLU A 324 -5.35 -12.54 -11.37
CA GLU A 324 -4.99 -13.07 -10.05
C GLU A 324 -4.94 -14.60 -10.07
N TYR A 325 -3.94 -15.15 -9.39
CA TYR A 325 -3.75 -16.59 -9.27
C TYR A 325 -3.14 -16.94 -7.90
N THR A 326 -3.25 -18.20 -7.52
CA THR A 326 -2.58 -18.74 -6.33
C THR A 326 -1.61 -19.84 -6.72
N VAL A 327 -0.54 -19.98 -5.93
CA VAL A 327 0.43 -21.07 -6.00
C VAL A 327 0.65 -21.67 -4.63
N GLU A 328 0.92 -22.97 -4.56
CA GLU A 328 1.33 -23.62 -3.32
C GLU A 328 2.85 -23.61 -3.21
N LYS A 329 3.37 -23.06 -2.11
CA LYS A 329 4.81 -23.04 -1.82
C LYS A 329 5.04 -23.36 -0.35
N ASN A 330 5.83 -24.39 -0.08
CA ASN A 330 6.15 -24.84 1.29
C ASN A 330 4.91 -25.09 2.17
N GLY A 331 3.82 -25.62 1.57
CA GLY A 331 2.56 -25.91 2.27
C GLY A 331 1.70 -24.67 2.57
N LYS A 332 2.06 -23.51 2.03
CA LYS A 332 1.28 -22.27 2.12
C LYS A 332 0.73 -21.89 0.75
N THR A 333 -0.52 -21.44 0.70
CA THR A 333 -1.12 -20.87 -0.51
C THR A 333 -0.70 -19.41 -0.61
N ILE A 334 0.02 -19.07 -1.68
CA ILE A 334 0.48 -17.69 -1.96
C ILE A 334 -0.39 -17.11 -3.07
N ARG A 335 -0.99 -15.94 -2.82
CA ARG A 335 -1.76 -15.18 -3.81
C ARG A 335 -0.83 -14.31 -4.63
N ASN A 336 -1.04 -14.30 -5.93
CA ASN A 336 -0.24 -13.59 -6.89
C ASN A 336 -1.11 -12.96 -7.98
N TRP A 337 -0.53 -12.03 -8.74
CA TRP A 337 -1.18 -11.44 -9.92
C TRP A 337 -0.16 -11.14 -11.02
N LEU A 338 -0.68 -11.05 -12.25
CA LEU A 338 0.03 -10.55 -13.42
C LEU A 338 -0.76 -9.38 -14.00
N HIS A 339 -0.05 -8.40 -14.54
CA HIS A 339 -0.64 -7.36 -15.37
C HIS A 339 -0.26 -7.59 -16.82
N LEU A 340 -1.28 -7.61 -17.70
CA LEU A 340 -1.11 -7.74 -19.14
C LEU A 340 -1.69 -6.52 -19.84
N ASN A 341 -0.97 -5.97 -20.80
CA ASN A 341 -1.51 -4.93 -21.67
C ASN A 341 -2.82 -5.39 -22.28
N ALA A 342 -3.88 -4.61 -22.18
CA ALA A 342 -5.21 -5.03 -22.61
C ALA A 342 -5.34 -5.14 -24.14
N GLU A 343 -4.51 -4.41 -24.90
CA GLU A 343 -4.51 -4.44 -26.38
C GLU A 343 -3.59 -5.53 -26.93
N THR A 344 -2.38 -5.68 -26.37
CA THR A 344 -1.33 -6.53 -26.93
C THR A 344 -1.17 -7.88 -26.22
N GLY A 345 -1.63 -7.99 -24.97
CA GLY A 345 -1.38 -9.14 -24.10
C GLY A 345 0.05 -9.25 -23.58
N GLU A 346 0.88 -8.23 -23.80
CA GLU A 346 2.22 -8.17 -23.26
C GLU A 346 2.19 -8.13 -21.73
N VAL A 347 3.03 -8.96 -21.08
CA VAL A 347 3.14 -9.00 -19.62
C VAL A 347 4.01 -7.85 -19.15
N TYR A 348 3.47 -7.00 -18.26
CA TYR A 348 4.22 -5.88 -17.70
C TYR A 348 5.15 -6.27 -16.57
N ASP A 349 4.81 -7.32 -15.84
CA ASP A 349 5.57 -7.73 -14.66
C ASP A 349 6.82 -8.51 -15.09
N ASN A 350 7.97 -7.85 -15.08
CA ASN A 350 9.28 -8.50 -15.28
C ASN A 350 9.63 -9.47 -14.13
N THR A 351 8.73 -9.69 -13.20
CA THR A 351 8.94 -10.49 -11.99
C THR A 351 7.82 -11.48 -11.79
N ILE A 352 7.68 -12.44 -12.70
CA ILE A 352 7.08 -13.70 -12.32
C ILE A 352 8.10 -14.37 -11.38
N LYS A 353 8.10 -13.98 -10.11
CA LYS A 353 8.96 -14.55 -9.08
C LYS A 353 8.19 -15.62 -8.33
N LEU A 354 8.82 -16.78 -8.19
CA LEU A 354 8.42 -17.85 -7.27
C LEU A 354 8.87 -17.54 -5.85
#